data_8bb995237f61fa23f969f921a4d3db72
#
_entry.id   8bb995237f61fa23f969f921a4d3db72
#
_cell.length_a   1.000
_cell.length_b   1.000
_cell.length_c   1.000
_cell.angle_alpha   90.00
_cell.angle_beta   90.00
_cell.angle_gamma   90.00
#
_symmetry.space_group_name_H-M   'P 1'
#
loop_
_entity.id
_entity.type
_entity.pdbx_description
1 polymer ?
#
loop_
_entity_poly.entity_id
_entity_poly.type
_entity_poly.pdbx_seq_one_letter_code
_entity_poly.pdbx_strand_id
1 'polypeptide(L)'
;NVLGGSETSVTLLLAVFTVGIGLGSLLCEKLSAGHVEIGLVPFGSIGLTLFGVDLAFASPSLLPAGAPLTLTGLLALHSTWRVLFDLLALGLFGGFFIVPLYALIQLRSPPEQRARIIAANNILNALFMVCGALAAAGMLGNGVTIPALFGIAALCNAAVAVYIYSLVPEFMLRFIAWLLIHSVYRLRQQGIENIPEEGAAVLICNHVSFVDPIVIAAASRRPIRFVMDHRIYRTPLIRFVFHHMHAIPIAPAREDAAMMEAAFEQVAEALEAGELVAIFPEGKITDTGELHPFRPGVQRIVGRTPVPVIPMALQGLWGSFFSRKDGPAMSKPLRRGLFSKIALVVGSPVLPELATPEHLQAIVAGLRGDWR
;
A
#
# COMPACT_ATOMS: atom_id res chain seq x y z
N ASN A 1 -10.87 5.73 37.20
CA ASN A 1 -10.57 7.08 37.77
C ASN A 1 -11.02 8.18 36.79
N VAL A 2 -10.67 8.18 35.49
CA VAL A 2 -11.00 9.28 34.57
C VAL A 2 -12.50 9.34 34.24
N LEU A 3 -13.15 8.21 34.02
CA LEU A 3 -14.59 8.11 33.72
C LEU A 3 -15.46 7.94 34.97
N GLY A 4 -14.88 7.85 36.17
CA GLY A 4 -15.63 7.63 37.41
C GLY A 4 -16.40 6.31 37.48
N GLY A 5 -16.07 5.32 36.63
CA GLY A 5 -16.78 4.04 36.52
C GLY A 5 -16.29 3.00 37.54
N SER A 6 -17.12 1.97 37.73
CA SER A 6 -16.83 0.80 38.59
C SER A 6 -15.89 -0.20 37.87
N GLU A 7 -15.51 -1.31 38.50
CA GLU A 7 -14.70 -2.39 37.91
C GLU A 7 -15.34 -3.00 36.68
N THR A 8 -16.66 -3.10 36.62
CA THR A 8 -17.41 -3.53 35.44
C THR A 8 -17.22 -2.62 34.23
N SER A 9 -16.99 -1.32 34.49
CA SER A 9 -16.68 -0.35 33.43
C SER A 9 -15.31 -0.60 32.81
N VAL A 10 -14.30 -1.00 33.60
CA VAL A 10 -12.98 -1.39 33.09
C VAL A 10 -13.10 -2.61 32.19
N THR A 11 -13.88 -3.60 32.62
CA THR A 11 -14.14 -4.81 31.81
C THR A 11 -14.80 -4.47 30.47
N LEU A 12 -15.78 -3.55 30.46
CA LEU A 12 -16.42 -3.07 29.22
C LEU A 12 -15.40 -2.39 28.29
N LEU A 13 -14.56 -1.49 28.79
CA LEU A 13 -13.55 -0.78 27.98
C LEU A 13 -12.56 -1.76 27.34
N LEU A 14 -12.08 -2.74 28.12
CA LEU A 14 -11.19 -3.79 27.63
C LEU A 14 -11.88 -4.69 26.59
N ALA A 15 -13.14 -5.07 26.84
CA ALA A 15 -13.91 -5.88 25.89
C ALA A 15 -14.09 -5.17 24.54
N VAL A 16 -14.48 -3.89 24.55
CA VAL A 16 -14.64 -3.08 23.35
C VAL A 16 -13.33 -2.96 22.57
N PHE A 17 -12.22 -2.69 23.25
CA PHE A 17 -10.90 -2.66 22.63
C PHE A 17 -10.52 -4.00 22.01
N THR A 18 -10.75 -5.11 22.71
CA THR A 18 -10.46 -6.47 22.22
C THR A 18 -11.32 -6.84 21.02
N VAL A 19 -12.62 -6.48 21.04
CA VAL A 19 -13.50 -6.64 19.87
C VAL A 19 -12.96 -5.83 18.69
N GLY A 20 -12.48 -4.62 18.93
CA GLY A 20 -11.82 -3.81 17.91
C GLY A 20 -10.64 -4.53 17.25
N ILE A 21 -9.74 -5.13 18.03
CA ILE A 21 -8.60 -5.90 17.52
C ILE A 21 -9.09 -7.08 16.67
N GLY A 22 -10.08 -7.83 17.14
CA GLY A 22 -10.66 -8.96 16.39
C GLY A 22 -11.25 -8.54 15.05
N LEU A 23 -12.03 -7.45 15.04
CA LEU A 23 -12.60 -6.88 13.82
C LEU A 23 -11.52 -6.37 12.87
N GLY A 24 -10.49 -5.68 13.39
CA GLY A 24 -9.36 -5.19 12.60
C GLY A 24 -8.59 -6.32 11.94
N SER A 25 -8.35 -7.42 12.65
CA SER A 25 -7.66 -8.59 12.13
C SER A 25 -8.45 -9.27 11.02
N LEU A 26 -9.76 -9.48 11.20
CA LEU A 26 -10.64 -10.09 10.19
C LEU A 26 -10.80 -9.19 8.94
N LEU A 27 -10.95 -7.89 9.15
CA LEU A 27 -11.04 -6.93 8.04
C LEU A 27 -9.72 -6.81 7.28
N CYS A 28 -8.57 -6.94 7.98
CA CYS A 28 -7.26 -6.95 7.35
C CYS A 28 -7.16 -8.07 6.31
N GLU A 29 -7.55 -9.29 6.66
CA GLU A 29 -7.57 -10.42 5.73
C GLU A 29 -8.46 -10.15 4.51
N LYS A 30 -9.65 -9.61 4.74
CA LYS A 30 -10.60 -9.29 3.66
C LYS A 30 -10.09 -8.17 2.74
N LEU A 31 -9.48 -7.13 3.29
CA LEU A 31 -8.96 -5.98 2.54
C LEU A 31 -7.66 -6.31 1.79
N SER A 32 -6.88 -7.25 2.29
CA SER A 32 -5.67 -7.74 1.63
C SER A 32 -5.92 -8.88 0.63
N ALA A 33 -7.18 -9.30 0.43
CA ALA A 33 -7.56 -10.34 -0.51
C ALA A 33 -6.74 -11.65 -0.36
N GLY A 34 -6.39 -12.02 0.89
CA GLY A 34 -5.58 -13.20 1.20
C GLY A 34 -4.08 -13.05 0.95
N HIS A 35 -3.57 -11.82 0.78
CA HIS A 35 -2.16 -11.53 0.57
C HIS A 35 -1.61 -10.62 1.68
N VAL A 36 -0.27 -10.54 1.80
CA VAL A 36 0.37 -9.61 2.73
C VAL A 36 0.37 -8.21 2.13
N GLU A 37 -0.64 -7.40 2.48
CA GLU A 37 -0.75 -6.02 2.00
C GLU A 37 -0.13 -5.04 3.00
N ILE A 38 1.14 -4.70 2.77
CA ILE A 38 1.89 -3.80 3.64
C ILE A 38 1.39 -2.35 3.60
N GLY A 39 0.60 -1.98 2.60
CA GLY A 39 -0.07 -0.68 2.51
C GLY A 39 -1.10 -0.44 3.63
N LEU A 40 -1.58 -1.50 4.29
CA LEU A 40 -2.47 -1.36 5.46
C LEU A 40 -1.73 -0.90 6.72
N VAL A 41 -0.39 -1.05 6.79
CA VAL A 41 0.40 -0.62 7.97
C VAL A 41 0.34 0.90 8.17
N PRO A 42 0.58 1.77 7.15
CA PRO A 42 0.35 3.20 7.29
C PRO A 42 -1.09 3.55 7.66
N PHE A 43 -2.07 2.85 7.07
CA PHE A 43 -3.48 3.04 7.42
C PHE A 43 -3.73 2.76 8.91
N GLY A 44 -3.18 1.65 9.42
CA GLY A 44 -3.21 1.30 10.85
C GLY A 44 -2.57 2.38 11.72
N SER A 45 -1.34 2.80 11.41
CA SER A 45 -0.62 3.78 12.24
C SER A 45 -1.26 5.17 12.22
N ILE A 46 -1.82 5.61 11.09
CA ILE A 46 -2.59 6.87 11.00
C ILE A 46 -3.82 6.80 11.90
N GLY A 47 -4.57 5.70 11.84
CA GLY A 47 -5.74 5.50 12.70
C GLY A 47 -5.39 5.45 14.19
N LEU A 48 -4.32 4.74 14.57
CA LEU A 48 -3.81 4.72 15.95
C LEU A 48 -3.46 6.12 16.45
N THR A 49 -2.82 6.95 15.62
CA THR A 49 -2.52 8.34 15.96
C THR A 49 -3.80 9.16 16.11
N LEU A 50 -4.70 9.10 15.13
CA LEU A 50 -5.91 9.91 15.10
C LEU A 50 -6.80 9.64 16.31
N PHE A 51 -7.15 8.39 16.53
CA PHE A 51 -8.05 7.99 17.61
C PHE A 51 -7.36 8.03 18.99
N GLY A 52 -6.03 7.87 19.06
CA GLY A 52 -5.27 8.09 20.28
C GLY A 52 -5.25 9.56 20.69
N VAL A 53 -5.13 10.49 19.75
CA VAL A 53 -5.25 11.93 20.00
C VAL A 53 -6.70 12.29 20.35
N ASP A 54 -7.70 11.76 19.61
CA ASP A 54 -9.11 12.02 19.91
C ASP A 54 -9.48 11.54 21.32
N LEU A 55 -9.01 10.36 21.73
CA LEU A 55 -9.22 9.82 23.07
C LEU A 55 -8.63 10.73 24.16
N ALA A 56 -7.49 11.39 23.91
CA ALA A 56 -6.92 12.36 24.83
C ALA A 56 -7.85 13.56 25.06
N PHE A 57 -8.62 13.98 24.05
CA PHE A 57 -9.59 15.07 24.14
C PHE A 57 -11.00 14.60 24.52
N ALA A 58 -11.34 13.33 24.28
CA ALA A 58 -12.65 12.76 24.58
C ALA A 58 -12.88 12.56 26.09
N SER A 59 -11.82 12.55 26.89
CA SER A 59 -11.93 12.33 28.32
C SER A 59 -12.62 13.52 28.98
N PRO A 60 -13.76 13.30 29.66
CA PRO A 60 -14.45 14.40 30.34
C PRO A 60 -13.55 14.99 31.39
N SER A 61 -13.39 16.30 31.37
CA SER A 61 -12.78 17.03 32.45
C SER A 61 -13.66 16.88 33.72
N LEU A 62 -13.19 16.05 34.62
CA LEU A 62 -13.65 15.97 36.02
C LEU A 62 -15.17 15.70 36.18
N LEU A 63 -15.53 14.43 36.26
CA LEU A 63 -16.75 14.08 36.99
C LEU A 63 -16.55 14.49 38.45
N PRO A 64 -17.55 15.10 39.11
CA PRO A 64 -17.48 15.46 40.50
C PRO A 64 -17.06 14.25 41.34
N ALA A 65 -16.22 14.46 42.36
CA ALA A 65 -15.85 13.43 43.30
C ALA A 65 -17.13 12.87 43.96
N GLY A 66 -17.52 11.66 43.56
CA GLY A 66 -18.73 10.97 44.05
C GLY A 66 -18.53 9.46 43.99
N ALA A 67 -19.57 8.71 44.34
CA ALA A 67 -19.56 7.26 44.25
C ALA A 67 -19.33 6.80 42.78
N PRO A 68 -18.63 5.67 42.55
CA PRO A 68 -18.42 5.15 41.22
C PRO A 68 -19.73 4.96 40.47
N LEU A 69 -19.78 5.45 39.21
CA LEU A 69 -20.95 5.29 38.38
C LEU A 69 -21.21 3.81 38.08
N THR A 70 -22.47 3.41 38.17
CA THR A 70 -22.90 2.10 37.66
C THR A 70 -22.68 2.04 36.13
N LEU A 71 -22.63 0.83 35.59
CA LEU A 71 -22.48 0.64 34.13
C LEU A 71 -23.58 1.39 33.34
N THR A 72 -24.82 1.33 33.82
CA THR A 72 -25.95 2.06 33.22
C THR A 72 -25.78 3.59 33.32
N GLY A 73 -25.31 4.09 34.44
CA GLY A 73 -25.01 5.50 34.63
C GLY A 73 -23.88 5.98 33.70
N LEU A 74 -22.85 5.17 33.52
CA LEU A 74 -21.76 5.46 32.60
C LEU A 74 -22.24 5.49 31.14
N LEU A 75 -23.04 4.53 30.71
CA LEU A 75 -23.60 4.47 29.35
C LEU A 75 -24.62 5.56 29.06
N ALA A 76 -25.21 6.19 30.08
CA ALA A 76 -26.09 7.35 29.94
C ALA A 76 -25.31 8.64 29.58
N LEU A 77 -24.01 8.68 29.81
CA LEU A 77 -23.16 9.83 29.47
C LEU A 77 -22.79 9.81 28.00
N HIS A 78 -23.10 10.88 27.27
CA HIS A 78 -22.76 11.00 25.84
C HIS A 78 -21.24 10.91 25.57
N SER A 79 -20.43 11.45 26.45
CA SER A 79 -18.97 11.38 26.36
C SER A 79 -18.41 9.94 26.42
N THR A 80 -19.09 9.03 27.09
CA THR A 80 -18.68 7.62 27.18
C THR A 80 -18.71 6.94 25.80
N TRP A 81 -19.70 7.25 24.97
CA TRP A 81 -19.81 6.66 23.63
C TRP A 81 -18.66 7.05 22.72
N ARG A 82 -18.16 8.29 22.85
CA ARG A 82 -16.96 8.74 22.12
C ARG A 82 -15.73 7.93 22.56
N VAL A 83 -15.53 7.77 23.87
CA VAL A 83 -14.42 6.96 24.41
C VAL A 83 -14.52 5.50 23.96
N LEU A 84 -15.72 4.90 24.00
CA LEU A 84 -15.94 3.53 23.51
C LEU A 84 -15.64 3.40 22.02
N PHE A 85 -16.05 4.38 21.23
CA PHE A 85 -15.77 4.41 19.81
C PHE A 85 -14.26 4.54 19.53
N ASP A 86 -13.56 5.42 20.23
CA ASP A 86 -12.11 5.59 20.09
C ASP A 86 -11.35 4.32 20.48
N LEU A 87 -11.75 3.65 21.56
CA LEU A 87 -11.15 2.37 21.96
C LEU A 87 -11.40 1.26 20.93
N LEU A 88 -12.62 1.17 20.40
CA LEU A 88 -12.94 0.24 19.33
C LEU A 88 -12.07 0.51 18.11
N ALA A 89 -11.96 1.78 17.70
CA ALA A 89 -11.16 2.22 16.57
C ALA A 89 -9.65 1.96 16.80
N LEU A 90 -9.13 2.26 18.00
CA LEU A 90 -7.74 1.93 18.35
C LEU A 90 -7.46 0.44 18.23
N GLY A 91 -8.37 -0.42 18.72
CA GLY A 91 -8.26 -1.86 18.54
C GLY A 91 -8.26 -2.26 17.06
N LEU A 92 -9.20 -1.74 16.28
CA LEU A 92 -9.36 -2.02 14.86
C LEU A 92 -8.11 -1.61 14.06
N PHE A 93 -7.63 -0.39 14.24
CA PHE A 93 -6.42 0.10 13.57
C PHE A 93 -5.14 -0.58 14.07
N GLY A 94 -5.12 -1.02 15.34
CA GLY A 94 -4.08 -1.89 15.87
C GLY A 94 -4.01 -3.22 15.13
N GLY A 95 -5.14 -3.82 14.77
CA GLY A 95 -5.21 -5.01 13.92
C GLY A 95 -4.63 -4.74 12.52
N PHE A 96 -5.01 -3.65 11.85
CA PHE A 96 -4.45 -3.26 10.55
C PHE A 96 -2.94 -2.98 10.59
N PHE A 97 -2.42 -2.53 11.72
CA PHE A 97 -0.99 -2.28 11.89
C PHE A 97 -0.20 -3.57 12.10
N ILE A 98 -0.67 -4.44 13.02
CA ILE A 98 0.12 -5.56 13.51
C ILE A 98 0.07 -6.80 12.62
N VAL A 99 -1.10 -7.10 12.04
CA VAL A 99 -1.32 -8.33 11.26
C VAL A 99 -0.43 -8.38 10.01
N PRO A 100 -0.36 -7.34 9.16
CA PRO A 100 0.51 -7.37 7.97
C PRO A 100 2.00 -7.45 8.34
N LEU A 101 2.42 -6.82 9.45
CA LEU A 101 3.82 -6.88 9.90
C LEU A 101 4.22 -8.28 10.34
N TYR A 102 3.38 -8.97 11.11
CA TYR A 102 3.64 -10.37 11.49
C TYR A 102 3.64 -11.30 10.27
N ALA A 103 2.72 -11.12 9.35
CA ALA A 103 2.68 -11.86 8.10
C ALA A 103 3.93 -11.62 7.26
N LEU A 104 4.42 -10.37 7.19
CA LEU A 104 5.65 -10.00 6.49
C LEU A 104 6.89 -10.66 7.12
N ILE A 105 6.98 -10.67 8.47
CA ILE A 105 8.07 -11.36 9.17
C ILE A 105 8.06 -12.85 8.81
N GLN A 106 6.89 -13.49 8.81
CA GLN A 106 6.78 -14.91 8.47
C GLN A 106 7.16 -15.20 7.02
N LEU A 107 6.74 -14.33 6.09
CA LEU A 107 7.01 -14.49 4.66
C LEU A 107 8.50 -14.29 4.32
N ARG A 108 9.13 -13.27 4.90
CA ARG A 108 10.54 -12.93 4.61
C ARG A 108 11.56 -13.74 5.42
N SER A 109 11.10 -14.50 6.41
CA SER A 109 12.01 -15.31 7.24
C SER A 109 12.32 -16.65 6.57
N PRO A 110 13.61 -17.04 6.45
CA PRO A 110 13.98 -18.38 5.99
C PRO A 110 13.28 -19.45 6.83
N PRO A 111 12.75 -20.54 6.23
CA PRO A 111 11.99 -21.57 6.95
C PRO A 111 12.72 -22.11 8.17
N GLU A 112 14.03 -22.32 8.06
CA GLU A 112 14.90 -22.90 9.11
C GLU A 112 15.10 -21.96 10.31
N GLN A 113 14.93 -20.65 10.11
CA GLN A 113 15.16 -19.61 11.12
C GLN A 113 13.86 -18.94 11.59
N ARG A 114 12.73 -19.21 10.94
CA ARG A 114 11.44 -18.54 11.19
C ARG A 114 11.00 -18.59 12.64
N ALA A 115 11.06 -19.74 13.27
CA ALA A 115 10.68 -19.90 14.67
C ALA A 115 11.58 -19.05 15.59
N ARG A 116 12.88 -18.99 15.32
CA ARG A 116 13.85 -18.20 16.09
C ARG A 116 13.65 -16.69 15.91
N ILE A 117 13.35 -16.25 14.70
CA ILE A 117 13.04 -14.84 14.40
C ILE A 117 11.74 -14.41 15.11
N ILE A 118 10.69 -15.23 15.07
CA ILE A 118 9.43 -14.96 15.77
C ILE A 118 9.66 -14.92 17.29
N ALA A 119 10.43 -15.85 17.85
CA ALA A 119 10.76 -15.85 19.27
C ALA A 119 11.53 -14.58 19.67
N ALA A 120 12.53 -14.17 18.89
CA ALA A 120 13.26 -12.93 19.13
C ALA A 120 12.35 -11.69 19.06
N ASN A 121 11.44 -11.62 18.09
CA ASN A 121 10.45 -10.55 17.99
C ASN A 121 9.53 -10.52 19.23
N ASN A 122 9.08 -11.67 19.74
CA ASN A 122 8.24 -11.74 20.93
C ASN A 122 8.99 -11.28 22.19
N ILE A 123 10.28 -11.62 22.32
CA ILE A 123 11.13 -11.14 23.43
C ILE A 123 11.26 -9.61 23.38
N LEU A 124 11.55 -9.04 22.19
CA LEU A 124 11.62 -7.60 22.01
C LEU A 124 10.29 -6.91 22.35
N ASN A 125 9.16 -7.47 21.90
CA ASN A 125 7.84 -6.95 22.24
C ASN A 125 7.59 -6.95 23.75
N ALA A 126 7.94 -8.05 24.44
CA ALA A 126 7.82 -8.12 25.89
C ALA A 126 8.69 -7.07 26.59
N LEU A 127 9.93 -6.86 26.12
CA LEU A 127 10.83 -5.84 26.64
C LEU A 127 10.23 -4.42 26.45
N PHE A 128 9.75 -4.11 25.25
CA PHE A 128 9.09 -2.82 24.99
C PHE A 128 7.81 -2.62 25.81
N MET A 129 7.04 -3.68 26.06
CA MET A 129 5.87 -3.62 26.95
C MET A 129 6.27 -3.26 28.37
N VAL A 130 7.34 -3.87 28.93
CA VAL A 130 7.85 -3.56 30.26
C VAL A 130 8.36 -2.11 30.33
N CYS A 131 9.19 -1.70 29.37
CA CYS A 131 9.71 -0.33 29.29
C CYS A 131 8.56 0.70 29.18
N GLY A 132 7.57 0.42 28.33
CA GLY A 132 6.40 1.28 28.18
C GLY A 132 5.56 1.38 29.46
N ALA A 133 5.34 0.26 30.16
CA ALA A 133 4.62 0.26 31.43
C ALA A 133 5.36 1.06 32.50
N LEU A 134 6.68 0.91 32.61
CA LEU A 134 7.50 1.68 33.57
C LEU A 134 7.50 3.18 33.23
N ALA A 135 7.61 3.53 31.94
CA ALA A 135 7.53 4.92 31.51
C ALA A 135 6.16 5.53 31.81
N ALA A 136 5.08 4.81 31.55
CA ALA A 136 3.72 5.23 31.87
C ALA A 136 3.52 5.42 33.40
N ALA A 137 3.99 4.46 34.20
CA ALA A 137 3.95 4.56 35.67
C ALA A 137 4.73 5.77 36.17
N GLY A 138 5.93 6.01 35.63
CA GLY A 138 6.74 7.17 35.94
C GLY A 138 6.06 8.50 35.59
N MET A 139 5.46 8.60 34.41
CA MET A 139 4.71 9.80 33.99
C MET A 139 3.50 10.07 34.92
N LEU A 140 2.71 9.04 35.21
CA LEU A 140 1.54 9.13 36.08
C LEU A 140 1.97 9.52 37.54
N GLY A 141 3.09 8.96 38.01
CA GLY A 141 3.67 9.31 39.32
C GLY A 141 4.14 10.77 39.42
N ASN A 142 4.51 11.37 38.27
CA ASN A 142 4.87 12.79 38.16
C ASN A 142 3.69 13.71 37.80
N GLY A 143 2.46 13.24 37.92
CA GLY A 143 1.26 14.07 37.73
C GLY A 143 0.74 14.18 36.28
N VAL A 144 1.30 13.44 35.32
CA VAL A 144 0.74 13.36 33.99
C VAL A 144 -0.61 12.65 34.08
N THR A 145 -1.65 13.22 33.45
CA THR A 145 -2.98 12.63 33.48
C THR A 145 -3.09 11.46 32.46
N ILE A 146 -4.04 10.54 32.69
CA ILE A 146 -4.28 9.42 31.79
C ILE A 146 -4.61 9.91 30.34
N PRO A 147 -5.47 10.93 30.13
CA PRO A 147 -5.69 11.51 28.80
C PRO A 147 -4.41 12.04 28.15
N ALA A 148 -3.58 12.77 28.91
CA ALA A 148 -2.30 13.26 28.39
C ALA A 148 -1.36 12.10 27.99
N LEU A 149 -1.37 11.00 28.75
CA LEU A 149 -0.59 9.81 28.43
C LEU A 149 -1.00 9.20 27.07
N PHE A 150 -2.30 9.12 26.77
CA PHE A 150 -2.79 8.68 25.46
C PHE A 150 -2.33 9.63 24.33
N GLY A 151 -2.41 10.94 24.56
CA GLY A 151 -1.93 11.95 23.61
C GLY A 151 -0.42 11.82 23.35
N ILE A 152 0.40 11.65 24.40
CA ILE A 152 1.85 11.43 24.28
C ILE A 152 2.12 10.16 23.47
N ALA A 153 1.46 9.04 23.80
CA ALA A 153 1.64 7.78 23.08
C ALA A 153 1.26 7.90 21.60
N ALA A 154 0.16 8.59 21.30
CA ALA A 154 -0.28 8.84 19.92
C ALA A 154 0.71 9.71 19.13
N LEU A 155 1.27 10.76 19.75
CA LEU A 155 2.28 11.61 19.14
C LEU A 155 3.61 10.86 18.93
N CYS A 156 4.01 10.01 19.89
CA CYS A 156 5.16 9.13 19.73
C CYS A 156 4.96 8.16 18.56
N ASN A 157 3.76 7.55 18.43
CA ASN A 157 3.42 6.72 17.27
C ASN A 157 3.53 7.50 15.96
N ALA A 158 3.03 8.73 15.90
CA ALA A 158 3.16 9.57 14.72
C ALA A 158 4.62 9.87 14.35
N ALA A 159 5.44 10.22 15.34
CA ALA A 159 6.86 10.50 15.12
C ALA A 159 7.62 9.27 14.60
N VAL A 160 7.38 8.10 15.22
CA VAL A 160 7.96 6.83 14.78
C VAL A 160 7.46 6.45 13.40
N ALA A 161 6.17 6.63 13.10
CA ALA A 161 5.60 6.37 11.79
C ALA A 161 6.26 7.23 10.70
N VAL A 162 6.40 8.54 10.91
CA VAL A 162 7.09 9.45 10.00
C VAL A 162 8.54 9.00 9.78
N TYR A 163 9.26 8.64 10.86
CA TYR A 163 10.63 8.14 10.77
C TYR A 163 10.72 6.86 9.95
N ILE A 164 9.89 5.84 10.25
CA ILE A 164 9.90 4.56 9.54
C ILE A 164 9.56 4.75 8.07
N TYR A 165 8.51 5.52 7.74
CA TYR A 165 8.10 5.72 6.35
C TYR A 165 9.07 6.60 5.55
N SER A 166 9.91 7.39 6.21
CA SER A 166 11.03 8.07 5.56
C SER A 166 12.18 7.12 5.22
N LEU A 167 12.38 6.06 6.02
CA LEU A 167 13.39 5.03 5.76
C LEU A 167 12.92 3.95 4.76
N VAL A 168 11.63 3.60 4.84
CA VAL A 168 11.02 2.57 4.00
C VAL A 168 9.76 3.13 3.33
N PRO A 169 9.92 4.01 2.33
CA PRO A 169 8.81 4.70 1.68
C PRO A 169 7.88 3.75 0.90
N GLU A 170 8.31 2.51 0.64
CA GLU A 170 7.49 1.48 -0.01
C GLU A 170 6.14 1.29 0.70
N PHE A 171 6.10 1.32 2.04
CA PHE A 171 4.86 1.20 2.81
C PHE A 171 3.88 2.34 2.48
N MET A 172 4.37 3.57 2.46
CA MET A 172 3.53 4.74 2.16
C MET A 172 3.09 4.75 0.70
N LEU A 173 3.97 4.37 -0.22
CA LEU A 173 3.65 4.30 -1.65
C LEU A 173 2.59 3.23 -1.93
N ARG A 174 2.70 2.06 -1.32
CA ARG A 174 1.67 1.01 -1.40
C ARG A 174 0.35 1.46 -0.77
N PHE A 175 0.40 2.14 0.36
CA PHE A 175 -0.81 2.71 0.96
C PHE A 175 -1.52 3.70 0.02
N ILE A 176 -0.77 4.63 -0.59
CA ILE A 176 -1.35 5.58 -1.54
C ILE A 176 -1.93 4.86 -2.76
N ALA A 177 -1.23 3.86 -3.30
CA ALA A 177 -1.71 3.05 -4.41
C ALA A 177 -2.99 2.27 -4.02
N TRP A 178 -2.99 1.64 -2.85
CA TRP A 178 -4.15 0.93 -2.31
C TRP A 178 -5.35 1.88 -2.11
N LEU A 179 -5.11 3.05 -1.49
CA LEU A 179 -6.15 4.05 -1.28
C LEU A 179 -6.75 4.53 -2.60
N LEU A 180 -5.92 4.85 -3.59
CA LEU A 180 -6.35 5.29 -4.91
C LEU A 180 -7.25 4.24 -5.57
N ILE A 181 -6.85 2.97 -5.52
CA ILE A 181 -7.58 1.89 -6.17
C ILE A 181 -8.89 1.60 -5.46
N HIS A 182 -8.92 1.62 -4.13
CA HIS A 182 -10.12 1.30 -3.37
C HIS A 182 -11.09 2.49 -3.21
N SER A 183 -10.62 3.74 -3.38
CA SER A 183 -11.47 4.93 -3.28
C SER A 183 -11.95 5.45 -4.65
N VAL A 184 -11.12 5.34 -5.68
CA VAL A 184 -11.43 5.88 -7.02
C VAL A 184 -11.91 4.79 -7.97
N TYR A 185 -11.36 3.58 -7.85
CA TYR A 185 -11.61 2.47 -8.74
C TYR A 185 -12.10 1.23 -8.00
N ARG A 186 -12.71 0.32 -8.75
CA ARG A 186 -12.98 -1.07 -8.33
C ARG A 186 -12.19 -1.98 -9.25
N LEU A 187 -11.00 -2.37 -8.79
CA LEU A 187 -10.08 -3.21 -9.56
C LEU A 187 -10.54 -4.67 -9.51
N ARG A 188 -10.76 -5.26 -10.68
CA ARG A 188 -10.86 -6.70 -10.89
C ARG A 188 -9.53 -7.22 -11.38
N GLN A 189 -9.02 -8.27 -10.77
CA GLN A 189 -7.78 -8.94 -11.18
C GLN A 189 -8.10 -10.30 -11.77
N GLN A 190 -7.39 -10.68 -12.83
CA GLN A 190 -7.54 -11.97 -13.48
C GLN A 190 -6.17 -12.44 -13.99
N GLY A 191 -5.81 -13.71 -13.70
CA GLY A 191 -4.54 -14.29 -14.10
C GLY A 191 -3.32 -13.75 -13.35
N ILE A 192 -3.50 -13.13 -12.17
CA ILE A 192 -2.40 -12.51 -11.40
C ILE A 192 -1.34 -13.55 -10.99
N GLU A 193 -1.71 -14.80 -10.88
CA GLU A 193 -0.85 -15.95 -10.62
C GLU A 193 0.19 -16.20 -11.71
N ASN A 194 0.02 -15.64 -12.89
CA ASN A 194 0.99 -15.71 -14.00
C ASN A 194 2.21 -14.79 -13.77
N ILE A 195 2.14 -13.85 -12.82
CA ILE A 195 3.31 -13.08 -12.39
C ILE A 195 4.14 -13.96 -11.45
N PRO A 196 5.41 -14.26 -11.77
CA PRO A 196 6.22 -15.19 -10.98
C PRO A 196 6.44 -14.65 -9.56
N GLU A 197 6.29 -15.53 -8.57
CA GLU A 197 6.56 -15.18 -7.16
C GLU A 197 8.06 -15.02 -6.89
N GLU A 198 8.92 -15.68 -7.68
CA GLU A 198 10.38 -15.61 -7.61
C GLU A 198 10.98 -15.53 -9.03
N GLY A 199 12.20 -15.03 -9.10
CA GLY A 199 12.93 -14.89 -10.37
C GLY A 199 12.52 -13.65 -11.18
N ALA A 200 13.25 -13.41 -12.27
CA ALA A 200 13.06 -12.26 -13.14
C ALA A 200 11.94 -12.46 -14.15
N ALA A 201 11.27 -11.38 -14.50
CA ALA A 201 10.36 -11.33 -15.65
C ALA A 201 10.21 -9.91 -16.17
N VAL A 202 9.92 -9.78 -17.47
CA VAL A 202 9.53 -8.52 -18.09
C VAL A 202 7.99 -8.47 -18.14
N LEU A 203 7.39 -7.50 -17.51
CA LEU A 203 5.96 -7.24 -17.56
C LEU A 203 5.68 -6.23 -18.67
N ILE A 204 4.76 -6.54 -19.56
CA ILE A 204 4.34 -5.61 -20.61
C ILE A 204 2.85 -5.33 -20.51
N CYS A 205 2.44 -4.08 -20.75
CA CYS A 205 1.04 -3.68 -20.68
C CYS A 205 0.73 -2.59 -21.70
N ASN A 206 -0.53 -2.47 -22.10
CA ASN A 206 -1.03 -1.30 -22.83
C ASN A 206 -0.96 -0.04 -21.94
N HIS A 207 -0.83 1.13 -22.57
CA HIS A 207 -0.65 2.40 -21.85
C HIS A 207 -1.81 3.36 -22.10
N VAL A 208 -2.73 3.43 -21.16
CA VAL A 208 -4.03 4.12 -21.28
C VAL A 208 -4.07 5.40 -20.46
N SER A 209 -3.37 5.42 -19.31
CA SER A 209 -3.45 6.54 -18.37
C SER A 209 -2.17 6.70 -17.52
N PHE A 210 -2.04 7.85 -16.85
CA PHE A 210 -0.91 8.10 -15.95
C PHE A 210 -0.93 7.23 -14.69
N VAL A 211 -2.06 6.60 -14.34
CA VAL A 211 -2.16 5.71 -13.17
C VAL A 211 -1.88 4.24 -13.48
N ASP A 212 -1.65 3.88 -14.75
CA ASP A 212 -1.37 2.50 -15.13
C ASP A 212 -0.27 1.82 -14.30
N PRO A 213 0.91 2.48 -14.07
CA PRO A 213 1.94 1.90 -13.23
C PRO A 213 1.47 1.66 -11.80
N ILE A 214 0.63 2.56 -11.26
CA ILE A 214 0.12 2.46 -9.89
C ILE A 214 -0.86 1.28 -9.78
N VAL A 215 -1.74 1.09 -10.78
CA VAL A 215 -2.68 -0.04 -10.82
C VAL A 215 -1.93 -1.37 -10.89
N ILE A 216 -0.90 -1.46 -11.75
CA ILE A 216 -0.08 -2.66 -11.89
C ILE A 216 0.71 -2.94 -10.61
N ALA A 217 1.35 -1.91 -10.03
CA ALA A 217 2.12 -2.04 -8.79
C ALA A 217 1.25 -2.48 -7.61
N ALA A 218 0.02 -1.96 -7.51
CA ALA A 218 -0.91 -2.35 -6.45
C ALA A 218 -1.48 -3.76 -6.63
N ALA A 219 -1.56 -4.26 -7.86
CA ALA A 219 -1.99 -5.63 -8.14
C ALA A 219 -0.86 -6.65 -7.93
N SER A 220 0.41 -6.24 -8.03
CA SER A 220 1.55 -7.13 -7.89
C SER A 220 1.92 -7.38 -6.43
N ARG A 221 2.26 -8.63 -6.12
CA ARG A 221 2.78 -9.05 -4.80
C ARG A 221 4.24 -8.62 -4.57
N ARG A 222 4.97 -8.39 -5.67
CA ARG A 222 6.40 -8.05 -5.66
C ARG A 222 6.63 -6.63 -6.13
N PRO A 223 7.70 -5.97 -5.68
CA PRO A 223 8.14 -4.71 -6.25
C PRO A 223 8.38 -4.83 -7.75
N ILE A 224 8.02 -3.80 -8.49
CA ILE A 224 8.22 -3.73 -9.94
C ILE A 224 9.01 -2.47 -10.24
N ARG A 225 10.07 -2.59 -11.03
CA ARG A 225 10.78 -1.44 -11.59
C ARG A 225 10.11 -1.02 -12.90
N PHE A 226 9.63 0.20 -12.98
CA PHE A 226 9.00 0.74 -14.18
C PHE A 226 9.99 1.48 -15.04
N VAL A 227 10.04 1.15 -16.33
CA VAL A 227 10.76 1.95 -17.33
C VAL A 227 9.86 3.12 -17.73
N MET A 228 10.34 4.35 -17.61
CA MET A 228 9.53 5.54 -17.80
C MET A 228 10.28 6.71 -18.46
N ASP A 229 9.53 7.63 -19.08
CA ASP A 229 10.10 8.83 -19.70
C ASP A 229 10.87 9.68 -18.68
N HIS A 230 12.11 10.05 -19.01
CA HIS A 230 13.00 10.81 -18.17
C HIS A 230 12.45 12.20 -17.78
N ARG A 231 11.57 12.79 -18.59
CA ARG A 231 10.94 14.09 -18.32
C ARG A 231 9.97 13.98 -17.15
N ILE A 232 9.20 12.88 -17.10
CA ILE A 232 8.27 12.59 -16.00
C ILE A 232 9.07 12.28 -14.73
N TYR A 233 10.15 11.48 -14.86
CA TYR A 233 11.04 11.16 -13.74
C TYR A 233 11.64 12.41 -13.08
N ARG A 234 11.95 13.46 -13.85
CA ARG A 234 12.54 14.71 -13.36
C ARG A 234 11.56 15.66 -12.69
N THR A 235 10.26 15.38 -12.68
CA THR A 235 9.24 16.23 -12.04
C THR A 235 9.49 16.32 -10.53
N PRO A 236 9.77 17.50 -9.95
CA PRO A 236 10.32 17.62 -8.59
C PRO A 236 9.50 16.92 -7.51
N LEU A 237 8.17 17.03 -7.53
CA LEU A 237 7.29 16.47 -6.52
C LEU A 237 7.21 14.93 -6.60
N ILE A 238 7.29 14.37 -7.81
CA ILE A 238 7.10 12.95 -8.07
C ILE A 238 8.45 12.20 -8.14
N ARG A 239 9.55 12.94 -8.32
CA ARG A 239 10.90 12.38 -8.39
C ARG A 239 11.24 11.55 -7.16
N PHE A 240 10.84 12.00 -5.97
CA PHE A 240 11.04 11.25 -4.73
C PHE A 240 10.38 9.87 -4.81
N VAL A 241 9.14 9.79 -5.30
CA VAL A 241 8.39 8.54 -5.47
C VAL A 241 9.11 7.61 -6.45
N PHE A 242 9.45 8.11 -7.63
CA PHE A 242 10.09 7.30 -8.67
C PHE A 242 11.48 6.81 -8.28
N HIS A 243 12.24 7.64 -7.55
CA HIS A 243 13.54 7.23 -7.02
C HIS A 243 13.42 6.05 -6.06
N HIS A 244 12.45 6.09 -5.12
CA HIS A 244 12.24 5.03 -4.15
C HIS A 244 11.54 3.78 -4.75
N MET A 245 10.85 3.93 -5.86
CA MET A 245 10.34 2.80 -6.65
C MET A 245 11.41 2.21 -7.59
N HIS A 246 12.64 2.71 -7.53
CA HIS A 246 13.72 2.31 -8.43
C HIS A 246 13.32 2.35 -9.91
N ALA A 247 12.49 3.34 -10.29
CA ALA A 247 12.06 3.51 -11.66
C ALA A 247 13.27 3.83 -12.56
N ILE A 248 13.27 3.27 -13.77
CA ILE A 248 14.37 3.39 -14.72
C ILE A 248 14.02 4.47 -15.75
N PRO A 249 14.68 5.64 -15.71
CA PRO A 249 14.42 6.70 -16.67
C PRO A 249 15.00 6.34 -18.05
N ILE A 250 14.18 6.50 -19.10
CA ILE A 250 14.60 6.28 -20.48
C ILE A 250 14.32 7.51 -21.33
N ALA A 251 15.20 7.79 -22.31
CA ALA A 251 14.98 8.77 -23.35
C ALA A 251 14.97 8.09 -24.72
N PRO A 252 14.25 8.64 -25.71
CA PRO A 252 14.40 8.19 -27.10
C PRO A 252 15.85 8.40 -27.60
N ALA A 253 16.36 7.48 -28.41
CA ALA A 253 17.72 7.59 -28.95
C ALA A 253 18.03 8.91 -29.69
N ARG A 254 16.98 9.52 -30.26
CA ARG A 254 17.11 10.83 -30.94
C ARG A 254 17.37 11.99 -30.00
N GLU A 255 17.00 11.85 -28.72
CA GLU A 255 17.19 12.87 -27.69
C GLU A 255 18.46 12.62 -26.89
N ASP A 256 18.64 11.39 -26.42
CA ASP A 256 19.79 10.99 -25.61
C ASP A 256 20.04 9.48 -25.75
N ALA A 257 20.93 9.14 -26.66
CA ALA A 257 21.32 7.75 -26.94
C ALA A 257 22.06 7.11 -25.75
N ALA A 258 22.86 7.91 -25.01
CA ALA A 258 23.59 7.42 -23.85
C ALA A 258 22.62 7.05 -22.70
N MET A 259 21.61 7.87 -22.46
CA MET A 259 20.57 7.57 -21.48
C MET A 259 19.74 6.34 -21.87
N MET A 260 19.48 6.16 -23.16
CA MET A 260 18.80 4.95 -23.63
C MET A 260 19.62 3.69 -23.34
N GLU A 261 20.92 3.70 -23.64
CA GLU A 261 21.83 2.57 -23.37
C GLU A 261 21.92 2.32 -21.85
N ALA A 262 22.09 3.36 -21.05
CA ALA A 262 22.11 3.25 -19.59
C ALA A 262 20.80 2.67 -19.01
N ALA A 263 19.67 3.00 -19.62
CA ALA A 263 18.38 2.42 -19.23
C ALA A 263 18.32 0.90 -19.52
N PHE A 264 18.80 0.45 -20.70
CA PHE A 264 18.88 -0.98 -21.01
C PHE A 264 19.86 -1.72 -20.11
N GLU A 265 20.97 -1.07 -19.71
CA GLU A 265 21.90 -1.62 -18.72
C GLU A 265 21.22 -1.84 -17.38
N GLN A 266 20.56 -0.81 -16.84
CA GLN A 266 19.83 -0.90 -15.57
C GLN A 266 18.70 -1.94 -15.61
N VAL A 267 18.06 -2.12 -16.76
CA VAL A 267 17.05 -3.19 -16.96
C VAL A 267 17.73 -4.55 -16.87
N ALA A 268 18.89 -4.75 -17.53
CA ALA A 268 19.61 -6.01 -17.48
C ALA A 268 20.06 -6.34 -16.05
N GLU A 269 20.67 -5.37 -15.34
CA GLU A 269 21.07 -5.51 -13.93
C GLU A 269 19.89 -5.92 -13.03
N ALA A 270 18.72 -5.28 -13.20
CA ALA A 270 17.53 -5.61 -12.44
C ALA A 270 17.03 -7.04 -12.71
N LEU A 271 17.01 -7.46 -13.98
CA LEU A 271 16.62 -8.82 -14.35
C LEU A 271 17.62 -9.86 -13.88
N GLU A 272 18.93 -9.60 -13.95
CA GLU A 272 19.97 -10.46 -13.41
C GLU A 272 19.87 -10.61 -11.88
N ALA A 273 19.42 -9.56 -11.19
CA ALA A 273 19.11 -9.59 -9.75
C ALA A 273 17.79 -10.33 -9.43
N GLY A 274 17.09 -10.87 -10.41
CA GLY A 274 15.84 -11.60 -10.21
C GLY A 274 14.62 -10.72 -10.02
N GLU A 275 14.68 -9.43 -10.40
CA GLU A 275 13.58 -8.47 -10.19
C GLU A 275 12.56 -8.46 -11.35
N LEU A 276 11.40 -7.86 -11.08
CA LEU A 276 10.38 -7.61 -12.10
C LEU A 276 10.61 -6.23 -12.73
N VAL A 277 10.64 -6.18 -14.05
CA VAL A 277 10.73 -4.92 -14.81
C VAL A 277 9.47 -4.76 -15.65
N ALA A 278 8.77 -3.63 -15.52
CA ALA A 278 7.61 -3.32 -16.34
C ALA A 278 7.92 -2.24 -17.39
N ILE A 279 7.45 -2.49 -18.58
CA ILE A 279 7.57 -1.56 -19.70
C ILE A 279 6.26 -1.45 -20.46
N PHE A 280 5.93 -0.24 -20.93
CA PHE A 280 4.83 0.01 -21.84
C PHE A 280 5.39 0.06 -23.27
N PRO A 281 5.25 -1.02 -24.06
CA PRO A 281 5.94 -1.14 -25.35
C PRO A 281 5.43 -0.16 -26.40
N GLU A 282 4.26 0.46 -26.22
CA GLU A 282 3.76 1.57 -27.03
C GLU A 282 4.66 2.82 -26.95
N GLY A 283 5.35 3.01 -25.82
CA GLY A 283 6.25 4.15 -25.56
C GLY A 283 5.54 5.49 -25.40
N LYS A 284 4.22 5.52 -25.32
CA LYS A 284 3.38 6.70 -25.01
C LYS A 284 1.99 6.28 -24.56
N ILE A 285 1.32 7.15 -23.81
CA ILE A 285 -0.09 6.97 -23.44
C ILE A 285 -0.95 7.17 -24.69
N THR A 286 -1.93 6.27 -24.91
CA THR A 286 -2.86 6.40 -26.04
C THR A 286 -3.68 7.70 -25.98
N ASP A 287 -3.92 8.29 -27.12
CA ASP A 287 -4.76 9.47 -27.34
C ASP A 287 -6.09 9.12 -28.02
N THR A 288 -6.21 7.90 -28.53
CA THR A 288 -7.41 7.40 -29.22
C THR A 288 -8.15 6.30 -28.44
N GLY A 289 -7.50 5.70 -27.44
CA GLY A 289 -7.99 4.52 -26.72
C GLY A 289 -7.64 3.21 -27.42
N GLU A 290 -6.97 3.28 -28.59
CA GLU A 290 -6.46 2.10 -29.29
C GLU A 290 -5.00 1.84 -28.89
N LEU A 291 -4.55 0.59 -29.11
CA LEU A 291 -3.15 0.22 -28.94
C LEU A 291 -2.31 0.88 -30.04
N HIS A 292 -1.23 1.51 -29.61
CA HIS A 292 -0.19 1.90 -30.56
C HIS A 292 0.70 0.69 -30.92
N PRO A 293 1.36 0.72 -32.10
CA PRO A 293 2.31 -0.31 -32.46
C PRO A 293 3.39 -0.48 -31.39
N PHE A 294 3.65 -1.73 -31.02
CA PHE A 294 4.69 -2.05 -30.04
C PHE A 294 6.08 -1.84 -30.64
N ARG A 295 6.95 -1.23 -29.85
CA ARG A 295 8.34 -0.95 -30.22
C ARG A 295 9.23 -2.16 -29.90
N PRO A 296 10.37 -2.33 -30.59
CA PRO A 296 11.26 -3.48 -30.40
C PRO A 296 12.05 -3.48 -29.08
N GLY A 297 11.75 -2.55 -28.15
CA GLY A 297 12.44 -2.45 -26.89
C GLY A 297 12.40 -3.71 -26.04
N VAL A 298 11.26 -4.40 -26.01
CA VAL A 298 11.09 -5.67 -25.27
C VAL A 298 11.98 -6.76 -25.88
N GLN A 299 11.97 -6.89 -27.20
CA GLN A 299 12.80 -7.86 -27.93
C GLN A 299 14.29 -7.63 -27.64
N ARG A 300 14.73 -6.37 -27.58
CA ARG A 300 16.10 -6.01 -27.21
C ARG A 300 16.44 -6.41 -25.78
N ILE A 301 15.51 -6.21 -24.82
CA ILE A 301 15.67 -6.59 -23.41
C ILE A 301 15.88 -8.10 -23.30
N VAL A 302 14.95 -8.91 -23.84
CA VAL A 302 15.02 -10.37 -23.71
C VAL A 302 16.13 -10.99 -24.56
N GLY A 303 16.58 -10.31 -25.63
CA GLY A 303 17.75 -10.71 -26.40
C GLY A 303 19.06 -10.55 -25.63
N ARG A 304 19.09 -9.62 -24.67
CA ARG A 304 20.24 -9.40 -23.77
C ARG A 304 20.17 -10.28 -22.53
N THR A 305 19.01 -10.31 -21.88
CA THR A 305 18.76 -11.08 -20.64
C THR A 305 17.51 -11.95 -20.86
N PRO A 306 17.70 -13.22 -21.29
CA PRO A 306 16.59 -14.12 -21.60
C PRO A 306 15.76 -14.44 -20.35
N VAL A 307 14.58 -13.83 -20.23
CA VAL A 307 13.61 -14.04 -19.14
C VAL A 307 12.20 -14.09 -19.70
N PRO A 308 11.24 -14.72 -19.00
CA PRO A 308 9.84 -14.74 -19.46
C PRO A 308 9.26 -13.33 -19.60
N VAL A 309 8.42 -13.13 -20.62
CA VAL A 309 7.63 -11.92 -20.82
C VAL A 309 6.20 -12.19 -20.38
N ILE A 310 5.67 -11.41 -19.47
CA ILE A 310 4.31 -11.53 -18.95
C ILE A 310 3.44 -10.44 -19.62
N PRO A 311 2.59 -10.80 -20.58
CA PRO A 311 1.69 -9.84 -21.21
C PRO A 311 0.52 -9.52 -20.29
N MET A 312 0.20 -8.25 -20.16
CA MET A 312 -0.90 -7.76 -19.33
C MET A 312 -1.77 -6.78 -20.12
N ALA A 313 -3.02 -6.65 -19.75
CA ALA A 313 -3.91 -5.63 -20.28
C ALA A 313 -4.69 -4.93 -19.17
N LEU A 314 -4.66 -3.60 -19.20
CA LEU A 314 -5.53 -2.73 -18.41
C LEU A 314 -6.78 -2.43 -19.20
N GLN A 315 -7.93 -2.67 -18.56
CA GLN A 315 -9.26 -2.48 -19.13
C GLN A 315 -10.02 -1.43 -18.34
N GLY A 316 -10.87 -0.65 -19.02
CA GLY A 316 -11.79 0.30 -18.37
C GLY A 316 -11.16 1.61 -17.90
N LEU A 317 -9.87 1.90 -18.20
CA LEU A 317 -9.21 3.14 -17.81
C LEU A 317 -9.35 4.27 -18.85
N TRP A 318 -9.72 3.96 -20.10
CA TRP A 318 -9.96 4.96 -21.13
C TRP A 318 -11.19 5.81 -20.79
N GLY A 319 -10.99 7.11 -20.67
CA GLY A 319 -12.00 8.07 -20.22
C GLY A 319 -11.99 8.31 -18.71
N SER A 320 -11.08 7.69 -17.95
CA SER A 320 -10.83 8.06 -16.55
C SER A 320 -10.22 9.47 -16.44
N PHE A 321 -10.20 10.03 -15.24
CA PHE A 321 -9.59 11.34 -14.96
C PHE A 321 -8.14 11.44 -15.43
N PHE A 322 -7.37 10.34 -15.33
CA PHE A 322 -5.96 10.29 -15.67
C PHE A 322 -5.67 9.90 -17.12
N SER A 323 -6.69 9.67 -17.95
CA SER A 323 -6.55 9.36 -19.37
C SER A 323 -6.53 10.63 -20.23
N ARG A 324 -6.09 10.50 -21.49
CA ARG A 324 -6.04 11.60 -22.46
C ARG A 324 -7.29 11.70 -23.36
N LYS A 325 -8.38 11.03 -23.00
CA LYS A 325 -9.62 11.14 -23.77
C LYS A 325 -10.12 12.58 -23.76
N ASP A 326 -10.37 13.15 -24.95
CA ASP A 326 -10.89 14.51 -25.18
C ASP A 326 -10.03 15.63 -24.54
N GLY A 327 -8.70 15.49 -24.54
CA GLY A 327 -7.76 16.54 -24.14
C GLY A 327 -6.70 16.10 -23.13
N PRO A 328 -6.01 17.06 -22.50
CA PRO A 328 -5.00 16.76 -21.51
C PRO A 328 -5.55 15.95 -20.33
N ALA A 329 -4.75 15.03 -19.82
CA ALA A 329 -5.10 14.28 -18.61
C ALA A 329 -5.31 15.22 -17.41
N MET A 330 -6.12 14.82 -16.44
CA MET A 330 -6.43 15.57 -15.22
C MET A 330 -7.18 16.90 -15.44
N SER A 331 -7.71 17.13 -16.64
CA SER A 331 -8.46 18.35 -16.95
C SER A 331 -9.94 18.30 -16.57
N LYS A 332 -10.51 17.10 -16.44
CA LYS A 332 -11.95 16.89 -16.18
C LYS A 332 -12.17 15.93 -15.02
N PRO A 333 -12.20 16.42 -13.76
CA PRO A 333 -12.45 15.57 -12.60
C PRO A 333 -13.87 14.95 -12.67
N LEU A 334 -14.00 13.76 -12.08
CA LEU A 334 -15.25 13.00 -11.94
C LEU A 334 -15.96 12.60 -13.26
N ARG A 335 -15.26 12.61 -14.38
CA ARG A 335 -15.82 12.28 -15.70
C ARG A 335 -16.51 10.89 -15.76
N ARG A 336 -15.96 9.89 -15.07
CA ARG A 336 -16.53 8.54 -14.93
C ARG A 336 -17.14 8.26 -13.56
N GLY A 337 -17.21 9.27 -12.68
CA GLY A 337 -17.61 9.11 -11.28
C GLY A 337 -16.54 8.40 -10.43
N LEU A 338 -16.81 8.33 -9.13
CA LEU A 338 -16.03 7.53 -8.18
C LEU A 338 -16.41 6.04 -8.33
N PHE A 339 -15.49 5.14 -7.98
CA PHE A 339 -15.66 3.68 -8.04
C PHE A 339 -15.87 3.11 -9.45
N SER A 340 -15.23 3.70 -10.46
CA SER A 340 -15.22 3.16 -11.81
C SER A 340 -14.67 1.74 -11.82
N LYS A 341 -15.33 0.82 -12.52
CA LYS A 341 -14.84 -0.55 -12.70
C LYS A 341 -13.66 -0.54 -13.65
N ILE A 342 -12.56 -1.14 -13.25
CA ILE A 342 -11.37 -1.39 -14.06
C ILE A 342 -10.94 -2.84 -13.90
N ALA A 343 -10.18 -3.36 -14.84
CA ALA A 343 -9.59 -4.68 -14.69
C ALA A 343 -8.11 -4.69 -15.12
N LEU A 344 -7.34 -5.54 -14.46
CA LEU A 344 -6.02 -5.98 -14.89
C LEU A 344 -6.12 -7.46 -15.23
N VAL A 345 -5.85 -7.77 -16.50
CA VAL A 345 -5.82 -9.15 -17.03
C VAL A 345 -4.38 -9.50 -17.34
N VAL A 346 -3.88 -10.58 -16.74
CA VAL A 346 -2.50 -11.07 -16.90
C VAL A 346 -2.56 -12.37 -17.69
N GLY A 347 -1.88 -12.38 -18.83
CA GLY A 347 -1.78 -13.54 -19.72
C GLY A 347 -0.71 -14.53 -19.29
N SER A 348 -0.66 -15.68 -19.95
CA SER A 348 0.39 -16.68 -19.72
C SER A 348 1.77 -16.16 -20.11
N PRO A 349 2.84 -16.60 -19.42
CA PRO A 349 4.21 -16.23 -19.75
C PRO A 349 4.56 -16.59 -21.19
N VAL A 350 5.22 -15.67 -21.88
CA VAL A 350 5.75 -15.84 -23.24
C VAL A 350 7.25 -16.08 -23.16
N LEU A 351 7.72 -17.10 -23.85
CA LEU A 351 9.16 -17.40 -23.91
C LEU A 351 9.92 -16.27 -24.63
N PRO A 352 11.18 -15.99 -24.24
CA PRO A 352 11.99 -14.92 -24.83
C PRO A 352 12.08 -14.99 -26.37
N GLU A 353 12.17 -16.19 -26.93
CA GLU A 353 12.31 -16.44 -28.38
C GLU A 353 11.05 -16.03 -29.17
N LEU A 354 9.88 -16.03 -28.50
CA LEU A 354 8.59 -15.69 -29.10
C LEU A 354 8.20 -14.22 -28.84
N ALA A 355 9.02 -13.48 -28.11
CA ALA A 355 8.70 -12.12 -27.65
C ALA A 355 8.93 -11.06 -28.76
N THR A 356 8.33 -11.25 -29.93
CA THR A 356 8.35 -10.22 -30.98
C THR A 356 7.29 -9.15 -30.72
N PRO A 357 7.49 -7.90 -31.17
CA PRO A 357 6.53 -6.81 -30.99
C PRO A 357 5.13 -7.16 -31.47
N GLU A 358 5.02 -7.76 -32.65
CA GLU A 358 3.75 -8.11 -33.30
C GLU A 358 3.02 -9.20 -32.51
N HIS A 359 3.75 -10.24 -32.07
CA HIS A 359 3.18 -11.34 -31.30
C HIS A 359 2.68 -10.85 -29.92
N LEU A 360 3.51 -10.07 -29.22
CA LEU A 360 3.15 -9.49 -27.93
C LEU A 360 1.97 -8.53 -28.05
N GLN A 361 1.92 -7.70 -29.10
CA GLN A 361 0.80 -6.81 -29.37
C GLN A 361 -0.51 -7.57 -29.60
N ALA A 362 -0.47 -8.67 -30.37
CA ALA A 362 -1.64 -9.50 -30.60
C ALA A 362 -2.18 -10.12 -29.30
N ILE A 363 -1.28 -10.61 -28.43
CA ILE A 363 -1.67 -11.15 -27.12
C ILE A 363 -2.31 -10.06 -26.27
N VAL A 364 -1.67 -8.90 -26.10
CA VAL A 364 -2.19 -7.80 -25.30
C VAL A 364 -3.52 -7.28 -25.82
N ALA A 365 -3.70 -7.23 -27.16
CA ALA A 365 -4.97 -6.88 -27.79
C ALA A 365 -6.08 -7.88 -27.43
N GLY A 366 -5.76 -9.18 -27.48
CA GLY A 366 -6.70 -10.24 -27.07
C GLY A 366 -7.09 -10.14 -25.58
N LEU A 367 -6.11 -9.90 -24.70
CA LEU A 367 -6.36 -9.71 -23.26
C LEU A 367 -7.18 -8.45 -22.97
N ARG A 368 -6.95 -7.36 -23.72
CA ARG A 368 -7.70 -6.11 -23.56
C ARG A 368 -9.18 -6.28 -23.98
N GLY A 369 -9.44 -7.02 -25.06
CA GLY A 369 -10.76 -7.14 -25.66
C GLY A 369 -11.34 -5.76 -26.03
N ASP A 370 -12.66 -5.65 -26.01
CA ASP A 370 -13.40 -4.44 -26.38
C ASP A 370 -13.56 -3.42 -25.22
N TRP A 371 -13.22 -3.80 -24.01
CA TRP A 371 -13.37 -2.94 -22.84
C TRP A 371 -12.17 -2.02 -22.67
N ARG A 372 -12.30 -0.82 -23.24
CA ARG A 372 -11.26 0.23 -23.22
C ARG A 372 -11.19 0.99 -21.91
#